data_52eb29a719d302d9e4e2529e6444e347
#
_entry.id   52eb29a719d302d9e4e2529e6444e347
#
_cell.length_a   1.000
_cell.length_b   1.000
_cell.length_c   1.000
_cell.angle_alpha   90.00
_cell.angle_beta   90.00
_cell.angle_gamma   90.00
#
_symmetry.space_group_name_H-M   'P 1'
#
loop_
_entity.id
_entity.type
_entity.pdbx_description
1 polymer ?
#
loop_
_entity_poly.entity_id
_entity_poly.type
_entity_poly.pdbx_seq_one_letter_code
_entity_poly.pdbx_strand_id
1 'polypeptide(L)'
;MQQGHDYAPVMAPTKPVCEPGEFVIAAAFADHGHLFGMVSNLLAAGATLGYVYEPDEAKANKLLALDPAAKRVDSFDAILQAPDVHLVAAAAIPNLRAGIGIRVLQADKDYFTDKCPFTTLDQLETVRQVVLATGRKYAVCYSERVQNEAAEHARFLIEQGAIGRVLQVIGLGPHRLSAHHRPEWFFSKAAYGGILCDLASHQVEQFLTYTGNQDAAISMARVANLANPAHAELEDFGEVSLVGDNAASAYCRVDWFTPGGLRTWGDGRTLITGTDGMIECRKYVDLAR
;
A
#
# COMPACT_ATOMS: atom_id res chain seq x y z
N MET A 1 -20.16 13.07 7.23
CA MET A 1 -19.29 12.69 8.36
C MET A 1 -17.91 13.21 8.01
N GLN A 2 -17.35 14.12 8.80
CA GLN A 2 -15.93 14.47 8.68
C GLN A 2 -15.13 13.19 8.85
N GLN A 3 -14.35 12.82 7.86
CA GLN A 3 -13.40 11.72 7.97
C GLN A 3 -12.38 12.14 9.01
N GLY A 4 -11.96 11.23 9.87
CA GLY A 4 -11.12 11.46 11.06
C GLY A 4 -9.71 12.04 10.83
N HIS A 5 -9.60 13.00 9.92
CA HIS A 5 -8.37 13.75 9.66
C HIS A 5 -8.06 14.79 10.75
N ASP A 6 -9.04 15.09 11.60
CA ASP A 6 -8.88 16.10 12.67
C ASP A 6 -7.92 15.65 13.79
N TYR A 7 -7.49 14.38 13.77
CA TYR A 7 -6.57 13.80 14.75
C TYR A 7 -5.18 13.49 14.19
N ALA A 8 -4.99 13.62 12.87
CA ALA A 8 -3.68 13.42 12.28
C ALA A 8 -2.82 14.68 12.48
N PRO A 9 -1.53 14.55 12.80
CA PRO A 9 -0.62 15.68 12.82
C PRO A 9 -0.56 16.32 11.43
N VAL A 10 -0.35 17.63 11.40
CA VAL A 10 -0.15 18.35 10.13
C VAL A 10 1.18 17.87 9.55
N MET A 11 1.13 17.28 8.35
CA MET A 11 2.31 16.80 7.64
C MET A 11 3.29 17.96 7.38
N ALA A 12 4.56 17.74 7.61
CA ALA A 12 5.60 18.67 7.21
C ALA A 12 5.58 18.85 5.67
N PRO A 13 5.89 20.05 5.14
CA PRO A 13 5.97 20.25 3.70
C PRO A 13 6.97 19.29 3.06
N THR A 14 6.53 18.56 2.04
CA THR A 14 7.41 17.65 1.28
C THR A 14 8.47 18.48 0.54
N LYS A 15 9.74 18.09 0.65
CA LYS A 15 10.81 18.72 -0.10
C LYS A 15 11.02 17.94 -1.40
N PRO A 16 10.96 18.57 -2.58
CA PRO A 16 11.25 17.89 -3.83
C PRO A 16 12.64 17.27 -3.83
N VAL A 17 12.76 16.07 -4.43
CA VAL A 17 14.01 15.32 -4.57
C VAL A 17 14.52 15.28 -6.01
N CYS A 18 13.76 15.84 -6.96
CA CYS A 18 14.15 16.02 -8.36
C CYS A 18 13.55 17.33 -8.91
N GLU A 19 14.13 17.82 -10.01
CA GLU A 19 13.64 19.01 -10.69
C GLU A 19 12.45 18.67 -11.62
N PRO A 20 11.56 19.65 -11.90
CA PRO A 20 10.45 19.45 -12.82
C PRO A 20 10.91 18.95 -14.19
N GLY A 21 10.31 17.85 -14.66
CA GLY A 21 10.66 17.19 -15.93
C GLY A 21 11.84 16.22 -15.86
N GLU A 22 12.59 16.19 -14.79
CA GLU A 22 13.69 15.23 -14.59
C GLU A 22 13.17 13.80 -14.40
N PHE A 23 12.05 13.64 -13.70
CA PHE A 23 11.41 12.34 -13.48
C PHE A 23 9.93 12.38 -13.91
N VAL A 24 9.66 11.84 -15.10
CA VAL A 24 8.31 11.81 -15.68
C VAL A 24 7.63 10.51 -15.31
N ILE A 25 6.41 10.63 -14.79
CA ILE A 25 5.56 9.48 -14.46
C ILE A 25 4.31 9.44 -15.34
N ALA A 26 3.73 8.25 -15.44
CA ALA A 26 2.39 8.07 -15.98
C ALA A 26 1.47 7.44 -14.94
N ALA A 27 0.17 7.76 -14.98
CA ALA A 27 -0.86 7.17 -14.14
C ALA A 27 -1.81 6.31 -14.98
N ALA A 28 -2.13 5.09 -14.51
CA ALA A 28 -3.02 4.18 -15.21
C ALA A 28 -3.85 3.34 -14.24
N PHE A 29 -5.08 2.96 -14.65
CA PHE A 29 -5.96 2.02 -13.93
C PHE A 29 -6.28 2.45 -12.49
N ALA A 30 -7.19 3.40 -12.35
CA ALA A 30 -7.68 3.92 -11.06
C ALA A 30 -8.85 3.09 -10.50
N ASP A 31 -8.75 1.74 -10.50
CA ASP A 31 -9.78 0.88 -9.91
C ASP A 31 -9.85 1.02 -8.39
N HIS A 32 -8.73 1.34 -7.76
CA HIS A 32 -8.66 1.69 -6.34
C HIS A 32 -8.25 3.15 -6.14
N GLY A 33 -8.94 3.84 -5.21
CA GLY A 33 -8.74 5.27 -4.96
C GLY A 33 -7.35 5.68 -4.45
N HIS A 34 -6.52 4.74 -4.03
CA HIS A 34 -5.15 5.02 -3.58
C HIS A 34 -4.27 5.63 -4.68
N LEU A 35 -4.58 5.40 -5.96
CA LEU A 35 -3.80 5.97 -7.06
C LEU A 35 -3.69 7.49 -6.96
N PHE A 36 -4.77 8.18 -6.58
CA PHE A 36 -4.76 9.64 -6.45
C PHE A 36 -3.74 10.11 -5.42
N GLY A 37 -3.68 9.45 -4.25
CA GLY A 37 -2.68 9.74 -3.22
C GLY A 37 -1.27 9.36 -3.65
N MET A 38 -1.08 8.23 -4.33
CA MET A 38 0.21 7.81 -4.86
C MET A 38 0.77 8.83 -5.84
N VAL A 39 -0.04 9.29 -6.80
CA VAL A 39 0.36 10.31 -7.79
C VAL A 39 0.63 11.65 -7.10
N SER A 40 -0.26 12.11 -6.20
CA SER A 40 -0.05 13.35 -5.45
C SER A 40 1.28 13.36 -4.67
N ASN A 41 1.65 12.24 -4.05
CA ASN A 41 2.90 12.14 -3.31
C ASN A 41 4.13 12.14 -4.23
N LEU A 42 4.05 11.49 -5.40
CA LEU A 42 5.12 11.54 -6.41
C LEU A 42 5.32 12.97 -6.96
N LEU A 43 4.21 13.70 -7.23
CA LEU A 43 4.26 15.11 -7.63
C LEU A 43 4.86 15.99 -6.53
N ALA A 44 4.47 15.78 -5.27
CA ALA A 44 5.04 16.50 -4.13
C ALA A 44 6.55 16.22 -3.95
N ALA A 45 7.02 15.05 -4.37
CA ALA A 45 8.44 14.69 -4.41
C ALA A 45 9.20 15.28 -5.62
N GLY A 46 8.53 15.98 -6.53
CA GLY A 46 9.13 16.65 -7.70
C GLY A 46 8.91 15.95 -9.03
N ALA A 47 8.25 14.78 -9.07
CA ALA A 47 7.94 14.12 -10.33
C ALA A 47 6.97 14.96 -11.18
N THR A 48 6.97 14.76 -12.49
CA THR A 48 6.03 15.38 -13.44
C THR A 48 5.08 14.32 -13.97
N LEU A 49 3.77 14.56 -13.91
CA LEU A 49 2.78 13.68 -14.54
C LEU A 49 2.69 13.97 -16.03
N GLY A 50 3.31 13.12 -16.85
CA GLY A 50 3.29 13.27 -18.31
C GLY A 50 2.03 12.73 -18.96
N TYR A 51 1.55 11.56 -18.53
CA TYR A 51 0.47 10.84 -19.20
C TYR A 51 -0.50 10.20 -18.22
N VAL A 52 -1.77 10.14 -18.66
CA VAL A 52 -2.87 9.47 -17.93
C VAL A 52 -3.62 8.54 -18.88
N TYR A 53 -3.73 7.26 -18.53
CA TYR A 53 -4.61 6.28 -19.15
C TYR A 53 -5.63 5.79 -18.12
N GLU A 54 -6.89 6.13 -18.34
CA GLU A 54 -8.01 5.66 -17.52
C GLU A 54 -9.28 5.63 -18.39
N PRO A 55 -9.90 4.45 -18.55
CA PRO A 55 -11.13 4.33 -19.34
C PRO A 55 -12.32 5.11 -18.76
N ASP A 56 -12.45 5.16 -17.42
CA ASP A 56 -13.47 5.94 -16.75
C ASP A 56 -13.15 7.43 -16.83
N GLU A 57 -14.01 8.18 -17.50
CA GLU A 57 -13.81 9.62 -17.75
C GLU A 57 -13.75 10.44 -16.45
N ALA A 58 -14.57 10.12 -15.46
CA ALA A 58 -14.59 10.86 -14.20
C ALA A 58 -13.29 10.64 -13.41
N LYS A 59 -12.74 9.43 -13.42
CA LYS A 59 -11.46 9.10 -12.81
C LYS A 59 -10.30 9.72 -13.59
N ALA A 60 -10.34 9.67 -14.94
CA ALA A 60 -9.35 10.32 -15.79
C ALA A 60 -9.27 11.83 -15.50
N ASN A 61 -10.40 12.52 -15.46
CA ASN A 61 -10.46 13.95 -15.16
C ASN A 61 -9.93 14.28 -13.75
N LYS A 62 -10.14 13.41 -12.77
CA LYS A 62 -9.56 13.54 -11.43
C LYS A 62 -8.04 13.43 -11.43
N LEU A 63 -7.46 12.52 -12.23
CA LEU A 63 -6.01 12.37 -12.36
C LEU A 63 -5.40 13.59 -13.08
N LEU A 64 -6.02 14.04 -14.18
CA LEU A 64 -5.60 15.22 -14.92
C LEU A 64 -5.66 16.51 -14.09
N ALA A 65 -6.59 16.59 -13.13
CA ALA A 65 -6.67 17.72 -12.21
C ALA A 65 -5.49 17.82 -11.23
N LEU A 66 -4.73 16.75 -11.04
CA LEU A 66 -3.51 16.77 -10.20
C LEU A 66 -2.35 17.48 -10.89
N ASP A 67 -2.28 17.40 -12.22
CA ASP A 67 -1.33 18.14 -13.04
C ASP A 67 -1.98 18.49 -14.39
N PRO A 68 -2.42 19.75 -14.59
CA PRO A 68 -3.10 20.17 -15.81
C PRO A 68 -2.25 20.09 -17.09
N ALA A 69 -0.92 19.92 -16.98
CA ALA A 69 -0.04 19.72 -18.12
C ALA A 69 -0.02 18.26 -18.62
N ALA A 70 -0.56 17.34 -17.82
CA ALA A 70 -0.61 15.91 -18.16
C ALA A 70 -1.50 15.66 -19.40
N LYS A 71 -1.10 14.68 -20.21
CA LYS A 71 -1.81 14.30 -21.44
C LYS A 71 -2.63 13.04 -21.21
N ARG A 72 -3.93 13.08 -21.52
CA ARG A 72 -4.73 11.86 -21.62
C ARG A 72 -4.35 11.11 -22.89
N VAL A 73 -4.17 9.79 -22.76
CA VAL A 73 -3.91 8.89 -23.90
C VAL A 73 -5.01 7.85 -24.04
N ASP A 74 -5.23 7.36 -25.27
CA ASP A 74 -6.35 6.50 -25.62
C ASP A 74 -6.07 5.01 -25.32
N SER A 75 -4.81 4.65 -25.06
CA SER A 75 -4.43 3.27 -24.77
C SER A 75 -3.30 3.18 -23.76
N PHE A 76 -3.26 2.09 -23.03
CA PHE A 76 -2.13 1.80 -22.13
C PHE A 76 -0.82 1.59 -22.91
N ASP A 77 -0.90 1.07 -24.14
CA ASP A 77 0.27 0.90 -25.00
C ASP A 77 0.93 2.24 -25.37
N ALA A 78 0.17 3.32 -25.48
CA ALA A 78 0.73 4.65 -25.69
C ALA A 78 1.66 5.08 -24.54
N ILE A 79 1.31 4.74 -23.28
CA ILE A 79 2.21 4.95 -22.13
C ILE A 79 3.46 4.08 -22.23
N LEU A 80 3.30 2.81 -22.57
CA LEU A 80 4.42 1.88 -22.67
C LEU A 80 5.43 2.27 -23.75
N GLN A 81 4.95 2.89 -24.83
CA GLN A 81 5.77 3.36 -25.97
C GLN A 81 6.35 4.77 -25.77
N ALA A 82 5.89 5.55 -24.78
CA ALA A 82 6.37 6.89 -24.53
C ALA A 82 7.82 6.84 -23.97
N PRO A 83 8.81 7.40 -24.71
CA PRO A 83 10.23 7.24 -24.35
C PRO A 83 10.65 8.07 -23.13
N ASP A 84 9.89 9.10 -22.80
CA ASP A 84 10.12 10.02 -21.70
C ASP A 84 9.52 9.55 -20.36
N VAL A 85 8.70 8.50 -20.35
CA VAL A 85 8.13 7.95 -19.12
C VAL A 85 9.12 7.05 -18.40
N HIS A 86 9.45 7.37 -17.15
CA HIS A 86 10.36 6.62 -16.29
C HIS A 86 9.63 5.59 -15.40
N LEU A 87 8.43 5.95 -14.93
CA LEU A 87 7.66 5.12 -14.00
C LEU A 87 6.17 5.18 -14.34
N VAL A 88 5.50 4.02 -14.22
CA VAL A 88 4.04 3.95 -14.29
C VAL A 88 3.47 3.65 -12.90
N ALA A 89 2.63 4.56 -12.40
CA ALA A 89 1.85 4.36 -11.18
C ALA A 89 0.47 3.80 -11.52
N ALA A 90 0.04 2.72 -10.84
CA ALA A 90 -1.27 2.11 -11.07
C ALA A 90 -1.87 1.51 -9.80
N ALA A 91 -3.20 1.58 -9.70
CA ALA A 91 -3.97 0.91 -8.65
C ALA A 91 -5.14 0.12 -9.25
N ALA A 92 -4.81 -0.78 -10.16
CA ALA A 92 -5.73 -1.72 -10.78
C ALA A 92 -6.35 -2.69 -9.77
N ILE A 93 -7.35 -3.45 -10.19
CA ILE A 93 -7.88 -4.60 -9.43
C ILE A 93 -6.70 -5.52 -9.06
N PRO A 94 -6.57 -5.98 -7.81
CA PRO A 94 -5.37 -6.68 -7.32
C PRO A 94 -4.88 -7.83 -8.20
N ASN A 95 -5.78 -8.68 -8.70
CA ASN A 95 -5.39 -9.81 -9.54
C ASN A 95 -4.85 -9.42 -10.93
N LEU A 96 -5.00 -8.17 -11.35
CA LEU A 96 -4.50 -7.66 -12.64
C LEU A 96 -3.13 -6.97 -12.50
N ARG A 97 -2.72 -6.60 -11.27
CA ARG A 97 -1.53 -5.77 -11.00
C ARG A 97 -0.24 -6.40 -11.49
N ALA A 98 -0.08 -7.72 -11.29
CA ALA A 98 1.10 -8.44 -11.76
C ALA A 98 1.26 -8.35 -13.29
N GLY A 99 0.19 -8.64 -14.05
CA GLY A 99 0.23 -8.60 -15.52
C GLY A 99 0.50 -7.19 -16.06
N ILE A 100 -0.06 -6.15 -15.44
CA ILE A 100 0.21 -4.77 -15.79
C ILE A 100 1.69 -4.43 -15.51
N GLY A 101 2.19 -4.78 -14.31
CA GLY A 101 3.58 -4.53 -13.93
C GLY A 101 4.57 -5.23 -14.85
N ILE A 102 4.33 -6.49 -15.25
CA ILE A 102 5.17 -7.23 -16.20
C ILE A 102 5.30 -6.45 -17.53
N ARG A 103 4.18 -5.96 -18.09
CA ARG A 103 4.20 -5.17 -19.32
C ARG A 103 4.99 -3.86 -19.17
N VAL A 104 4.88 -3.19 -18.02
CA VAL A 104 5.63 -1.96 -17.71
C VAL A 104 7.12 -2.23 -17.65
N LEU A 105 7.54 -3.26 -16.90
CA LEU A 105 8.97 -3.63 -16.77
C LEU A 105 9.57 -4.04 -18.11
N GLN A 106 8.82 -4.80 -18.95
CA GLN A 106 9.24 -5.20 -20.29
C GLN A 106 9.32 -4.03 -21.28
N ALA A 107 8.60 -2.93 -21.01
CA ALA A 107 8.70 -1.68 -21.77
C ALA A 107 9.81 -0.75 -21.25
N ASP A 108 10.76 -1.28 -20.47
CA ASP A 108 11.92 -0.56 -19.93
C ASP A 108 11.54 0.59 -18.96
N LYS A 109 10.46 0.43 -18.20
CA LYS A 109 9.97 1.41 -17.22
C LYS A 109 9.83 0.78 -15.83
N ASP A 110 9.97 1.60 -14.78
CA ASP A 110 9.68 1.18 -13.42
C ASP A 110 8.18 1.15 -13.16
N TYR A 111 7.72 0.27 -12.28
CA TYR A 111 6.32 0.12 -11.91
C TYR A 111 6.09 0.40 -10.43
N PHE A 112 5.10 1.25 -10.12
CA PHE A 112 4.67 1.54 -8.76
C PHE A 112 3.19 1.21 -8.61
N THR A 113 2.88 0.18 -7.83
CA THR A 113 1.52 -0.31 -7.65
C THR A 113 1.03 -0.16 -6.21
N ASP A 114 -0.29 -0.16 -6.07
CA ASP A 114 -0.92 -0.26 -4.75
C ASP A 114 -0.75 -1.67 -4.15
N LYS A 115 -0.90 -1.81 -2.85
CA LYS A 115 -1.01 -3.11 -2.14
C LYS A 115 -2.39 -3.73 -2.46
N CYS A 116 -2.61 -5.04 -2.46
CA CYS A 116 -1.61 -6.09 -2.56
C CYS A 116 -1.12 -6.23 -4.01
N PRO A 117 0.17 -6.44 -4.24
CA PRO A 117 0.70 -6.50 -5.61
C PRO A 117 0.36 -7.79 -6.35
N PHE A 118 0.07 -8.87 -5.62
CA PHE A 118 -0.17 -10.21 -6.14
C PHE A 118 -1.32 -10.87 -5.39
N THR A 119 -2.06 -11.74 -6.08
CA THR A 119 -3.12 -12.58 -5.48
C THR A 119 -2.75 -14.07 -5.52
N THR A 120 -1.68 -14.45 -6.21
CA THR A 120 -1.17 -15.82 -6.31
C THR A 120 0.36 -15.87 -6.24
N LEU A 121 0.90 -17.02 -5.82
CA LEU A 121 2.35 -17.26 -5.81
C LEU A 121 2.95 -17.31 -7.21
N ASP A 122 2.19 -17.79 -8.22
CA ASP A 122 2.63 -17.83 -9.62
C ASP A 122 2.84 -16.40 -10.16
N GLN A 123 1.97 -15.45 -9.80
CA GLN A 123 2.16 -14.04 -10.14
C GLN A 123 3.44 -13.49 -9.52
N LEU A 124 3.68 -13.76 -8.24
CA LEU A 124 4.89 -13.33 -7.54
C LEU A 124 6.15 -13.87 -8.21
N GLU A 125 6.18 -15.17 -8.50
CA GLU A 125 7.36 -15.80 -9.13
C GLU A 125 7.60 -15.27 -10.55
N THR A 126 6.53 -15.12 -11.34
CA THR A 126 6.64 -14.54 -12.69
C THR A 126 7.21 -13.12 -12.66
N VAL A 127 6.70 -12.27 -11.76
CA VAL A 127 7.21 -10.89 -11.63
C VAL A 127 8.66 -10.88 -11.15
N ARG A 128 9.03 -11.76 -10.21
CA ARG A 128 10.42 -11.89 -9.74
C ARG A 128 11.38 -12.17 -10.90
N GLN A 129 11.02 -13.08 -11.79
CA GLN A 129 11.83 -13.41 -12.97
C GLN A 129 11.94 -12.21 -13.93
N VAL A 130 10.85 -11.47 -14.16
CA VAL A 130 10.87 -10.29 -15.01
C VAL A 130 11.70 -9.15 -14.41
N VAL A 131 11.61 -8.92 -13.11
CA VAL A 131 12.46 -7.93 -12.40
C VAL A 131 13.94 -8.28 -12.57
N LEU A 132 14.31 -9.56 -12.38
CA LEU A 132 15.69 -10.01 -12.57
C LEU A 132 16.17 -9.85 -14.03
N ALA A 133 15.30 -10.15 -14.99
CA ALA A 133 15.64 -10.08 -16.42
C ALA A 133 15.76 -8.64 -16.95
N THR A 134 14.93 -7.71 -16.43
CA THR A 134 14.90 -6.32 -16.91
C THR A 134 15.77 -5.36 -16.09
N GLY A 135 16.07 -5.71 -14.84
CA GLY A 135 16.71 -4.80 -13.88
C GLY A 135 15.83 -3.62 -13.46
N ARG A 136 14.54 -3.59 -13.87
CA ARG A 136 13.59 -2.54 -13.51
C ARG A 136 12.99 -2.77 -12.12
N LYS A 137 12.45 -1.72 -11.53
CA LYS A 137 11.90 -1.75 -10.17
C LYS A 137 10.40 -2.04 -10.20
N TYR A 138 9.97 -2.98 -9.38
CA TYR A 138 8.57 -3.23 -9.05
C TYR A 138 8.34 -2.76 -7.61
N ALA A 139 7.82 -1.56 -7.43
CA ALA A 139 7.60 -0.96 -6.12
C ALA A 139 6.13 -1.08 -5.71
N VAL A 140 5.88 -1.24 -4.41
CA VAL A 140 4.54 -1.38 -3.82
C VAL A 140 4.30 -0.27 -2.81
N CYS A 141 3.12 0.36 -2.88
CA CYS A 141 2.70 1.40 -1.95
C CYS A 141 2.16 0.81 -0.65
N TYR A 142 3.01 0.58 0.32
CA TYR A 142 2.60 0.22 1.69
C TYR A 142 2.32 1.48 2.51
N SER A 143 1.18 2.10 2.25
CA SER A 143 0.79 3.41 2.79
C SER A 143 0.73 3.48 4.31
N GLU A 144 0.49 2.36 5.01
CA GLU A 144 0.46 2.31 6.47
C GLU A 144 1.83 2.67 7.11
N ARG A 145 2.93 2.54 6.37
CA ARG A 145 4.24 3.03 6.77
C ARG A 145 4.64 4.28 5.99
N VAL A 146 4.77 4.20 4.67
CA VAL A 146 5.39 5.27 3.86
C VAL A 146 4.58 6.57 3.79
N GLN A 147 3.30 6.55 4.19
CA GLN A 147 2.42 7.73 4.26
C GLN A 147 1.98 8.03 5.71
N ASN A 148 2.73 7.53 6.70
CA ASN A 148 2.42 7.70 8.11
C ASN A 148 3.69 8.14 8.86
N GLU A 149 3.73 9.41 9.27
CA GLU A 149 4.89 10.00 9.95
C GLU A 149 5.26 9.25 11.24
N ALA A 150 4.27 8.81 12.02
CA ALA A 150 4.55 8.05 13.25
C ALA A 150 5.25 6.71 12.96
N ALA A 151 4.86 6.03 11.88
CA ALA A 151 5.48 4.76 11.48
C ALA A 151 6.92 4.97 10.95
N GLU A 152 7.15 6.02 10.16
CA GLU A 152 8.52 6.38 9.71
C GLU A 152 9.39 6.90 10.87
N HIS A 153 8.82 7.65 11.80
CA HIS A 153 9.56 8.08 12.99
C HIS A 153 9.93 6.89 13.89
N ALA A 154 9.04 5.89 14.03
CA ALA A 154 9.37 4.65 14.73
C ALA A 154 10.55 3.92 14.07
N ARG A 155 10.55 3.81 12.71
CA ARG A 155 11.68 3.25 11.96
C ARG A 155 12.98 4.00 12.29
N PHE A 156 12.96 5.34 12.23
CA PHE A 156 14.11 6.17 12.56
C PHE A 156 14.63 5.91 13.99
N LEU A 157 13.74 5.86 15.00
CA LEU A 157 14.13 5.57 16.38
C LEU A 157 14.76 4.18 16.54
N ILE A 158 14.22 3.18 15.84
CA ILE A 158 14.77 1.82 15.83
C ILE A 158 16.18 1.81 15.22
N GLU A 159 16.39 2.48 14.09
CA GLU A 159 17.70 2.60 13.43
C GLU A 159 18.72 3.33 14.31
N GLN A 160 18.27 4.26 15.16
CA GLN A 160 19.13 4.93 16.17
C GLN A 160 19.36 4.07 17.42
N GLY A 161 18.80 2.86 17.51
CA GLY A 161 18.95 1.96 18.65
C GLY A 161 18.14 2.34 19.88
N ALA A 162 17.14 3.22 19.77
CA ALA A 162 16.40 3.78 20.91
C ALA A 162 15.67 2.71 21.77
N ILE A 163 15.34 1.55 21.20
CA ILE A 163 14.70 0.43 21.93
C ILE A 163 15.54 -0.85 21.90
N GLY A 164 16.82 -0.75 21.49
CA GLY A 164 17.69 -1.91 21.31
C GLY A 164 17.24 -2.80 20.15
N ARG A 165 17.52 -4.11 20.20
CA ARG A 165 17.11 -5.05 19.15
C ARG A 165 15.61 -5.34 19.25
N VAL A 166 14.88 -5.21 18.15
CA VAL A 166 13.45 -5.55 18.08
C VAL A 166 13.24 -7.05 18.28
N LEU A 167 12.34 -7.40 19.18
CA LEU A 167 11.98 -8.76 19.56
C LEU A 167 10.64 -9.18 19.01
N GLN A 168 9.64 -8.27 19.06
CA GLN A 168 8.28 -8.54 18.64
C GLN A 168 7.60 -7.30 18.05
N VAL A 169 6.77 -7.52 17.04
CA VAL A 169 5.87 -6.52 16.48
C VAL A 169 4.44 -7.06 16.55
N ILE A 170 3.51 -6.30 17.15
CA ILE A 170 2.07 -6.60 17.12
C ILE A 170 1.40 -5.54 16.27
N GLY A 171 0.79 -5.95 15.15
CA GLY A 171 0.08 -5.08 14.22
C GLY A 171 -1.44 -5.31 14.31
N LEU A 172 -2.19 -4.28 14.68
CA LEU A 172 -3.66 -4.30 14.70
C LEU A 172 -4.18 -3.35 13.62
N GLY A 173 -4.78 -3.89 12.56
CA GLY A 173 -5.27 -3.15 11.40
C GLY A 173 -6.78 -3.28 11.17
N PRO A 174 -7.64 -2.83 12.13
CA PRO A 174 -9.07 -2.79 11.88
C PRO A 174 -9.40 -1.72 10.84
N HIS A 175 -10.31 -2.06 9.92
CA HIS A 175 -10.76 -1.17 8.85
C HIS A 175 -12.29 -1.10 8.81
N ARG A 176 -12.80 -0.03 8.17
CA ARG A 176 -14.22 0.11 7.92
C ARG A 176 -14.58 -0.52 6.58
N LEU A 177 -15.54 -1.45 6.57
CA LEU A 177 -15.96 -2.10 5.34
C LEU A 177 -16.66 -1.12 4.39
N SER A 178 -17.66 -0.37 4.87
CA SER A 178 -18.49 0.52 4.03
C SER A 178 -19.00 -0.17 2.76
N ALA A 179 -19.60 -1.35 2.90
CA ALA A 179 -19.91 -2.27 1.81
C ALA A 179 -20.64 -1.61 0.62
N HIS A 180 -21.59 -0.69 0.92
CA HIS A 180 -22.37 0.04 -0.08
C HIS A 180 -21.57 1.00 -0.98
N HIS A 181 -20.31 1.26 -0.67
CA HIS A 181 -19.39 2.06 -1.48
C HIS A 181 -18.32 1.22 -2.20
N ARG A 182 -18.30 -0.11 -1.97
CA ARG A 182 -17.30 -0.98 -2.57
C ARG A 182 -17.73 -1.47 -3.94
N PRO A 183 -16.82 -1.52 -4.91
CA PRO A 183 -17.09 -2.14 -6.21
C PRO A 183 -17.27 -3.66 -6.07
N GLU A 184 -17.93 -4.29 -7.03
CA GLU A 184 -18.23 -5.74 -6.98
C GLU A 184 -16.98 -6.61 -6.84
N TRP A 185 -15.89 -6.27 -7.53
CA TRP A 185 -14.65 -7.03 -7.46
C TRP A 185 -14.09 -7.16 -6.04
N PHE A 186 -14.40 -6.21 -5.17
CA PHE A 186 -13.96 -6.21 -3.78
C PHE A 186 -14.50 -7.39 -2.97
N PHE A 187 -15.61 -7.96 -3.39
CA PHE A 187 -16.27 -9.11 -2.75
C PHE A 187 -15.91 -10.45 -3.40
N SER A 188 -15.11 -10.47 -4.46
CA SER A 188 -14.61 -11.69 -5.09
C SER A 188 -13.19 -12.00 -4.63
N LYS A 189 -13.01 -13.14 -3.95
CA LYS A 189 -11.69 -13.55 -3.42
C LYS A 189 -10.65 -13.68 -4.52
N ALA A 190 -11.04 -14.17 -5.70
CA ALA A 190 -10.14 -14.27 -6.85
C ALA A 190 -9.65 -12.89 -7.35
N ALA A 191 -10.44 -11.84 -7.14
CA ALA A 191 -10.09 -10.49 -7.57
C ALA A 191 -9.26 -9.73 -6.53
N TYR A 192 -9.65 -9.74 -5.23
CA TYR A 192 -8.95 -8.96 -4.20
C TYR A 192 -7.84 -9.73 -3.47
N GLY A 193 -7.79 -11.07 -3.58
CA GLY A 193 -6.70 -11.91 -3.05
C GLY A 193 -6.84 -12.37 -1.60
N GLY A 194 -7.91 -12.00 -0.89
CA GLY A 194 -8.13 -12.32 0.52
C GLY A 194 -7.61 -11.25 1.48
N ILE A 195 -8.13 -11.25 2.72
CA ILE A 195 -7.88 -10.18 3.70
C ILE A 195 -6.41 -10.11 4.15
N LEU A 196 -5.71 -11.23 4.22
CA LEU A 196 -4.30 -11.23 4.61
C LEU A 196 -3.44 -10.56 3.53
N CYS A 197 -3.72 -10.79 2.24
CA CYS A 197 -3.05 -10.09 1.15
C CYS A 197 -3.46 -8.61 1.09
N ASP A 198 -4.74 -8.30 1.26
CA ASP A 198 -5.24 -6.92 1.14
C ASP A 198 -4.83 -6.04 2.33
N LEU A 199 -4.99 -6.50 3.56
CA LEU A 199 -4.72 -5.69 4.75
C LEU A 199 -3.44 -6.09 5.49
N ALA A 200 -3.23 -7.38 5.80
CA ALA A 200 -2.10 -7.78 6.63
C ALA A 200 -0.74 -7.61 5.93
N SER A 201 -0.72 -7.46 4.61
CA SER A 201 0.50 -7.12 3.87
C SER A 201 1.19 -5.85 4.39
N HIS A 202 0.43 -4.88 4.91
CA HIS A 202 0.98 -3.70 5.59
C HIS A 202 1.75 -4.06 6.86
N GLN A 203 1.16 -4.91 7.71
CA GLN A 203 1.77 -5.32 8.97
C GLN A 203 2.99 -6.23 8.75
N VAL A 204 2.94 -7.07 7.72
CA VAL A 204 4.09 -7.89 7.30
C VAL A 204 5.24 -7.00 6.83
N GLU A 205 4.97 -6.00 6.00
CA GLU A 205 5.98 -5.04 5.54
C GLU A 205 6.60 -4.26 6.71
N GLN A 206 5.77 -3.78 7.64
CA GLN A 206 6.24 -3.10 8.85
C GLN A 206 7.10 -4.03 9.73
N PHE A 207 6.69 -5.28 9.91
CA PHE A 207 7.47 -6.27 10.66
C PHE A 207 8.86 -6.46 10.06
N LEU A 208 8.95 -6.73 8.76
CA LEU A 208 10.21 -6.91 8.07
C LEU A 208 11.10 -5.67 8.18
N THR A 209 10.52 -4.49 7.99
CA THR A 209 11.23 -3.21 8.11
C THR A 209 11.78 -2.96 9.52
N TYR A 210 10.94 -3.11 10.55
CA TYR A 210 11.33 -2.79 11.93
C TYR A 210 12.31 -3.80 12.52
N THR A 211 12.27 -5.05 12.08
CA THR A 211 13.17 -6.10 12.57
C THR A 211 14.43 -6.25 11.74
N GLY A 212 14.48 -5.63 10.54
CA GLY A 212 15.58 -5.82 9.57
C GLY A 212 15.58 -7.20 8.91
N ASN A 213 14.53 -8.01 9.08
CA ASN A 213 14.41 -9.30 8.40
C ASN A 213 14.07 -9.09 6.92
N GLN A 214 14.61 -9.95 6.07
CA GLN A 214 14.25 -10.00 4.65
C GLN A 214 13.23 -11.11 4.37
N ASP A 215 13.14 -12.08 5.27
CA ASP A 215 12.26 -13.24 5.16
C ASP A 215 11.61 -13.58 6.51
N ALA A 216 10.48 -14.28 6.46
CA ALA A 216 9.78 -14.75 7.64
C ALA A 216 8.95 -16.02 7.37
N ALA A 217 8.95 -16.93 8.31
CA ALA A 217 8.09 -18.10 8.29
C ALA A 217 6.73 -17.79 8.93
N ILE A 218 5.65 -18.27 8.30
CA ILE A 218 4.30 -18.23 8.88
C ILE A 218 4.18 -19.37 9.88
N SER A 219 3.95 -19.05 11.16
CA SER A 219 3.71 -20.04 12.22
C SER A 219 2.23 -20.32 12.48
N MET A 220 1.35 -19.34 12.18
CA MET A 220 -0.10 -19.49 12.26
C MET A 220 -0.77 -18.52 11.27
N ALA A 221 -1.83 -18.96 10.60
CA ALA A 221 -2.69 -18.09 9.83
C ALA A 221 -4.15 -18.57 9.92
N ARG A 222 -5.07 -17.62 10.01
CA ARG A 222 -6.51 -17.86 10.00
C ARG A 222 -7.23 -16.74 9.26
N VAL A 223 -8.24 -17.11 8.48
CA VAL A 223 -9.20 -16.17 7.88
C VAL A 223 -10.63 -16.65 8.13
N ALA A 224 -11.58 -15.73 8.14
CA ALA A 224 -12.98 -16.03 8.31
C ALA A 224 -13.89 -14.95 7.72
N ASN A 225 -15.14 -15.31 7.46
CA ASN A 225 -16.25 -14.38 7.31
C ASN A 225 -17.17 -14.54 8.53
N LEU A 226 -17.13 -13.61 9.46
CA LEU A 226 -17.82 -13.70 10.74
C LEU A 226 -19.09 -12.84 10.80
N ALA A 227 -19.14 -11.75 10.03
CA ALA A 227 -20.19 -10.74 10.15
C ALA A 227 -20.86 -10.33 8.83
N ASN A 228 -20.38 -10.81 7.68
CA ASN A 228 -20.87 -10.39 6.37
C ASN A 228 -21.34 -11.56 5.50
N PRO A 229 -22.34 -12.35 5.93
CA PRO A 229 -22.77 -13.57 5.24
C PRO A 229 -23.37 -13.30 3.84
N ALA A 230 -23.80 -12.08 3.54
CA ALA A 230 -24.30 -11.70 2.22
C ALA A 230 -23.18 -11.68 1.15
N HIS A 231 -21.90 -11.64 1.55
CA HIS A 231 -20.73 -11.64 0.68
C HIS A 231 -19.88 -12.87 0.98
N ALA A 232 -20.28 -14.03 0.46
CA ALA A 232 -19.73 -15.34 0.85
C ALA A 232 -18.21 -15.49 0.62
N GLU A 233 -17.66 -14.80 -0.38
CA GLU A 233 -16.22 -14.83 -0.68
C GLU A 233 -15.41 -13.76 0.09
N LEU A 234 -16.07 -12.85 0.81
CA LEU A 234 -15.38 -11.85 1.62
C LEU A 234 -14.79 -12.51 2.88
N GLU A 235 -13.51 -12.35 3.09
CA GLU A 235 -12.88 -12.58 4.38
C GLU A 235 -12.94 -11.25 5.16
N ASP A 236 -13.72 -11.20 6.24
CA ASP A 236 -13.87 -9.98 7.05
C ASP A 236 -13.01 -9.99 8.32
N PHE A 237 -12.32 -11.10 8.55
CA PHE A 237 -11.36 -11.31 9.64
C PHE A 237 -10.14 -12.08 9.16
N GLY A 238 -8.96 -11.64 9.57
CA GLY A 238 -7.70 -12.33 9.33
C GLY A 238 -6.70 -12.13 10.46
N GLU A 239 -5.95 -13.17 10.79
CA GLU A 239 -4.83 -13.11 11.71
C GLU A 239 -3.67 -13.98 11.21
N VAL A 240 -2.44 -13.55 11.47
CA VAL A 240 -1.22 -14.26 11.10
C VAL A 240 -0.13 -14.03 12.14
N SER A 241 0.62 -15.07 12.46
CA SER A 241 1.84 -15.00 13.26
C SER A 241 3.04 -15.37 12.40
N LEU A 242 4.13 -14.60 12.56
CA LEU A 242 5.36 -14.73 11.80
C LEU A 242 6.55 -14.90 12.72
N VAL A 243 7.59 -15.56 12.22
CA VAL A 243 8.91 -15.63 12.85
C VAL A 243 9.96 -15.30 11.79
N GLY A 244 10.74 -14.25 12.00
CA GLY A 244 11.83 -13.84 11.12
C GLY A 244 13.12 -14.64 11.36
N ASP A 245 14.07 -14.51 10.44
CA ASP A 245 15.36 -15.21 10.47
C ASP A 245 16.19 -14.87 11.72
N ASN A 246 16.02 -13.67 12.29
CA ASN A 246 16.67 -13.24 13.52
C ASN A 246 15.89 -13.62 14.80
N ALA A 247 14.92 -14.53 14.70
CA ALA A 247 14.02 -14.99 15.76
C ALA A 247 13.06 -13.93 16.33
N ALA A 248 12.99 -12.72 15.74
CA ALA A 248 11.93 -11.78 16.06
C ALA A 248 10.58 -12.34 15.59
N SER A 249 9.51 -12.04 16.32
CA SER A 249 8.16 -12.52 16.01
C SER A 249 7.20 -11.40 15.66
N ALA A 250 6.14 -11.72 14.91
CA ALA A 250 5.00 -10.85 14.74
C ALA A 250 3.69 -11.56 15.03
N TYR A 251 2.70 -10.79 15.49
CA TYR A 251 1.30 -11.13 15.44
C TYR A 251 0.55 -9.99 14.77
N CYS A 252 -0.19 -10.32 13.72
CA CYS A 252 -0.98 -9.35 12.97
C CYS A 252 -2.44 -9.79 12.96
N ARG A 253 -3.34 -8.86 13.27
CA ARG A 253 -4.79 -9.02 13.15
C ARG A 253 -5.36 -7.90 12.30
N VAL A 254 -6.17 -8.27 11.32
CA VAL A 254 -6.87 -7.35 10.42
C VAL A 254 -8.33 -7.72 10.31
N ASP A 255 -9.18 -6.72 10.17
CA ASP A 255 -10.62 -6.97 10.07
C ASP A 255 -11.38 -5.80 9.41
N TRP A 256 -12.62 -6.06 9.00
CA TRP A 256 -13.57 -5.08 8.49
C TRP A 256 -14.65 -4.72 9.52
N PHE A 257 -14.29 -4.68 10.83
CA PHE A 257 -15.26 -4.51 11.93
C PHE A 257 -15.29 -3.11 12.53
N THR A 258 -14.59 -2.13 11.95
CA THR A 258 -14.65 -0.76 12.47
C THR A 258 -16.08 -0.23 12.36
N PRO A 259 -16.75 0.13 13.48
CA PRO A 259 -18.13 0.54 13.48
C PRO A 259 -18.32 1.93 12.85
N GLY A 260 -19.50 2.16 12.26
CA GLY A 260 -19.84 3.43 11.62
C GLY A 260 -19.77 4.66 12.53
N GLY A 261 -19.94 4.47 13.84
CA GLY A 261 -19.87 5.55 14.83
C GLY A 261 -18.47 5.98 15.23
N LEU A 262 -17.43 5.20 14.92
CA LEU A 262 -16.06 5.63 15.16
C LEU A 262 -15.70 6.76 14.18
N ARG A 263 -15.08 7.85 14.66
CA ARG A 263 -14.73 8.99 13.82
C ARG A 263 -13.57 8.70 12.87
N THR A 264 -12.64 7.84 13.28
CA THR A 264 -11.49 7.41 12.47
C THR A 264 -11.86 6.26 11.53
N TRP A 265 -11.03 5.99 10.51
CA TRP A 265 -11.18 4.86 9.61
C TRP A 265 -11.07 3.51 10.34
N GLY A 266 -10.21 3.44 11.35
CA GLY A 266 -9.99 2.35 12.27
C GLY A 266 -9.09 2.80 13.41
N ASP A 267 -8.97 2.02 14.48
CA ASP A 267 -7.99 2.26 15.56
C ASP A 267 -6.77 1.34 15.34
N GLY A 268 -6.10 1.55 14.20
CA GLY A 268 -4.88 0.83 13.86
C GLY A 268 -3.75 1.12 14.84
N ARG A 269 -3.11 0.06 15.35
CA ARG A 269 -2.00 0.15 16.32
C ARG A 269 -0.86 -0.75 15.91
N THR A 270 0.36 -0.27 16.12
CA THR A 270 1.57 -1.08 16.01
C THR A 270 2.36 -0.96 17.31
N LEU A 271 2.54 -2.09 18.01
CA LEU A 271 3.36 -2.17 19.22
C LEU A 271 4.67 -2.87 18.83
N ILE A 272 5.80 -2.21 19.12
CA ILE A 272 7.13 -2.68 18.77
C ILE A 272 7.91 -2.83 20.07
N THR A 273 8.25 -4.06 20.44
CA THR A 273 9.00 -4.37 21.68
C THR A 273 10.45 -4.69 21.32
N GLY A 274 11.37 -3.95 21.92
CA GLY A 274 12.81 -4.20 21.85
C GLY A 274 13.41 -4.68 23.16
N THR A 275 14.74 -4.89 23.18
CA THR A 275 15.46 -5.31 24.39
C THR A 275 15.51 -4.21 25.46
N ASP A 276 15.45 -2.95 25.05
CA ASP A 276 15.71 -1.80 25.93
C ASP A 276 14.51 -0.84 26.02
N GLY A 277 13.42 -1.11 25.27
CA GLY A 277 12.24 -0.25 25.26
C GLY A 277 11.12 -0.74 24.37
N MET A 278 10.07 0.07 24.27
CA MET A 278 8.89 -0.22 23.46
C MET A 278 8.39 1.07 22.77
N ILE A 279 7.87 0.92 21.55
CA ILE A 279 7.19 1.99 20.80
C ILE A 279 5.75 1.55 20.55
N GLU A 280 4.77 2.43 20.78
CA GLU A 280 3.40 2.28 20.29
C GLU A 280 3.11 3.36 19.24
N CYS A 281 2.69 2.94 18.04
CA CYS A 281 2.22 3.83 16.99
C CYS A 281 0.71 3.73 16.83
N ARG A 282 0.04 4.88 16.68
CA ARG A 282 -1.36 4.98 16.26
C ARG A 282 -1.49 5.87 15.04
N LYS A 283 -2.14 5.39 14.00
CA LYS A 283 -2.22 6.10 12.72
C LYS A 283 -3.16 7.32 12.78
N TYR A 284 -4.28 7.18 13.46
CA TYR A 284 -5.38 8.16 13.39
C TYR A 284 -5.66 8.86 14.72
N VAL A 285 -4.84 8.65 15.72
CA VAL A 285 -5.05 9.20 17.06
C VAL A 285 -3.79 9.92 17.51
N ASP A 286 -3.92 11.22 17.76
CA ASP A 286 -2.89 12.00 18.44
C ASP A 286 -3.12 11.87 19.95
N LEU A 287 -2.18 11.24 20.65
CA LEU A 287 -2.26 11.03 22.11
C LEU A 287 -1.88 12.28 22.90
N ALA A 288 -1.37 13.32 22.26
CA ALA A 288 -1.00 14.57 22.91
C ALA A 288 -2.16 15.58 23.01
N ARG A 289 -3.32 15.26 22.42
CA ARG A 289 -4.51 16.13 22.40
C ARG A 289 -5.71 15.54 23.12
#